data_7b4b8e2275c8b9aaefcbfced4a88732c
#
_entry.id   7b4b8e2275c8b9aaefcbfced4a88732c
#
_cell.length_a   1.000
_cell.length_b   1.000
_cell.length_c   1.000
_cell.angle_alpha   90.00
_cell.angle_beta   90.00
_cell.angle_gamma   90.00
#
_symmetry.space_group_name_H-M   'P 1'
#
loop_
_entity.id
_entity.type
_entity.pdbx_description
1 polymer ?
#
loop_
_entity_poly.entity_id
_entity_poly.type
_entity_poly.pdbx_seq_one_letter_code
_entity_poly.pdbx_strand_id
1 'polypeptide(L)'
;GSTDDSPMICDEYAKKDDRIVTIHKQNGGTSDARNVGLEKASGDYITFMDNDDYWSDPDALCDIIKVISETEPDVVMHANMVYWQDKNRTVKPSSFDRTLVSGKKRKEAVESLIKAGMLSVTVWTKLVKTSLIREHDLYFKKGIRNEETDWIARMLIYAERFEWYDKPFYVYRKGHETAQTSQKMKYYMVNDLKNIIIEYTQ
;
A
#
# COMPACT_ATOMS: atom_id res chain seq x y z
N GLY A 1 4.67 15.94 -11.46
CA GLY A 1 5.74 16.81 -11.02
C GLY A 1 7.13 16.25 -11.25
N SER A 2 7.25 15.12 -11.98
CA SER A 2 8.54 14.56 -12.41
C SER A 2 9.19 15.46 -13.47
N THR A 3 10.51 15.47 -13.51
CA THR A 3 11.31 16.30 -14.44
C THR A 3 12.02 15.49 -15.52
N ASP A 4 11.80 14.16 -15.51
CA ASP A 4 12.28 13.18 -16.49
C ASP A 4 11.17 12.81 -17.49
N ASP A 5 11.35 11.72 -18.25
CA ASP A 5 10.39 11.27 -19.27
C ASP A 5 9.13 10.58 -18.69
N SER A 6 9.02 10.44 -17.36
CA SER A 6 7.87 9.77 -16.72
C SER A 6 6.50 10.34 -17.12
N PRO A 7 6.30 11.68 -17.21
CA PRO A 7 5.01 12.23 -17.65
C PRO A 7 4.63 11.81 -19.08
N MET A 8 5.58 11.83 -20.01
CA MET A 8 5.37 11.42 -21.39
C MET A 8 4.98 9.95 -21.50
N ILE A 9 5.69 9.08 -20.75
CA ILE A 9 5.39 7.64 -20.69
C ILE A 9 3.97 7.39 -20.17
N CYS A 10 3.58 8.07 -19.10
CA CYS A 10 2.22 7.97 -18.56
C CYS A 10 1.15 8.36 -19.58
N ASP A 11 1.36 9.47 -20.32
CA ASP A 11 0.44 9.94 -21.36
C ASP A 11 0.35 8.96 -22.54
N GLU A 12 1.46 8.31 -22.89
CA GLU A 12 1.46 7.29 -23.94
C GLU A 12 0.62 6.06 -23.53
N TYR A 13 0.68 5.64 -22.27
CA TYR A 13 -0.15 4.55 -21.78
C TYR A 13 -1.62 4.95 -21.69
N ALA A 14 -1.93 6.16 -21.23
CA ALA A 14 -3.30 6.67 -21.20
C ALA A 14 -3.96 6.73 -22.59
N LYS A 15 -3.17 6.96 -23.67
CA LYS A 15 -3.67 6.89 -25.05
C LYS A 15 -3.95 5.46 -25.55
N LYS A 16 -3.36 4.44 -24.92
CA LYS A 16 -3.50 3.03 -25.29
C LYS A 16 -4.64 2.33 -24.56
N ASP A 17 -5.03 2.82 -23.40
CA ASP A 17 -6.05 2.20 -22.53
C ASP A 17 -6.82 3.28 -21.78
N ASP A 18 -8.11 3.42 -22.08
CA ASP A 18 -9.02 4.43 -21.49
C ASP A 18 -9.23 4.26 -19.97
N ARG A 19 -8.83 3.14 -19.41
CA ARG A 19 -8.84 2.91 -17.96
C ARG A 19 -7.69 3.62 -17.25
N ILE A 20 -6.65 4.02 -17.98
CA ILE A 20 -5.47 4.72 -17.45
C ILE A 20 -5.73 6.21 -17.45
N VAL A 21 -5.73 6.81 -16.27
CA VAL A 21 -5.91 8.26 -16.08
C VAL A 21 -4.62 8.88 -15.59
N THR A 22 -3.99 9.71 -16.40
CA THR A 22 -2.79 10.47 -16.03
C THR A 22 -3.20 11.80 -15.40
N ILE A 23 -2.59 12.15 -14.27
CA ILE A 23 -2.83 13.41 -13.58
C ILE A 23 -1.53 14.19 -13.46
N HIS A 24 -1.40 15.27 -14.20
CA HIS A 24 -0.26 16.17 -14.12
C HIS A 24 -0.49 17.24 -13.04
N LYS A 25 0.46 17.36 -12.12
CA LYS A 25 0.41 18.34 -11.04
C LYS A 25 1.81 18.79 -10.63
N GLN A 26 1.91 19.92 -9.95
CA GLN A 26 3.14 20.33 -9.31
C GLN A 26 3.56 19.31 -8.24
N ASN A 27 4.87 19.10 -8.07
CA ASN A 27 5.38 18.19 -7.05
C ASN A 27 4.98 18.69 -5.64
N GLY A 28 4.23 17.88 -4.94
CA GLY A 28 3.78 18.12 -3.56
C GLY A 28 4.16 16.97 -2.61
N GLY A 29 5.03 16.05 -3.06
CA GLY A 29 5.44 14.85 -2.33
C GLY A 29 4.45 13.69 -2.46
N THR A 30 4.82 12.56 -1.86
CA THR A 30 4.11 11.28 -1.97
C THR A 30 2.68 11.36 -1.43
N SER A 31 2.49 11.91 -0.24
CA SER A 31 1.15 12.09 0.37
C SER A 31 0.20 12.87 -0.54
N ASP A 32 0.69 13.96 -1.12
CA ASP A 32 -0.10 14.82 -2.00
C ASP A 32 -0.46 14.12 -3.32
N ALA A 33 0.47 13.35 -3.89
CA ALA A 33 0.21 12.56 -5.08
C ALA A 33 -0.83 11.45 -4.82
N ARG A 34 -0.68 10.71 -3.72
CA ARG A 34 -1.62 9.65 -3.32
C ARG A 34 -3.01 10.20 -3.03
N ASN A 35 -3.13 11.35 -2.38
CA ASN A 35 -4.41 11.99 -2.08
C ASN A 35 -5.17 12.38 -3.36
N VAL A 36 -4.47 12.94 -4.35
CA VAL A 36 -5.08 13.25 -5.65
C VAL A 36 -5.56 11.96 -6.35
N GLY A 37 -4.79 10.87 -6.23
CA GLY A 37 -5.21 9.55 -6.71
C GLY A 37 -6.48 9.07 -6.00
N LEU A 38 -6.56 9.18 -4.67
CA LEU A 38 -7.74 8.82 -3.88
C LEU A 38 -8.97 9.61 -4.28
N GLU A 39 -8.85 10.90 -4.54
CA GLU A 39 -9.96 11.77 -4.99
C GLU A 39 -10.51 11.35 -6.37
N LYS A 40 -9.64 10.85 -7.25
CA LYS A 40 -10.00 10.46 -8.62
C LYS A 40 -10.42 9.01 -8.76
N ALA A 41 -10.04 8.16 -7.83
CA ALA A 41 -10.38 6.75 -7.87
C ALA A 41 -11.89 6.53 -7.81
N SER A 42 -12.43 5.66 -8.68
CA SER A 42 -13.87 5.34 -8.77
C SER A 42 -14.18 3.86 -8.54
N GLY A 43 -13.16 3.00 -8.37
CA GLY A 43 -13.35 1.59 -8.11
C GLY A 43 -13.84 1.30 -6.68
N ASP A 44 -14.40 0.12 -6.46
CA ASP A 44 -14.90 -0.31 -5.15
C ASP A 44 -13.78 -0.56 -4.13
N TYR A 45 -12.60 -0.88 -4.62
CA TYR A 45 -11.37 -1.05 -3.82
C TYR A 45 -10.23 -0.27 -4.43
N ILE A 46 -9.33 0.21 -3.57
CA ILE A 46 -8.13 0.94 -3.93
C ILE A 46 -6.91 0.17 -3.44
N THR A 47 -5.92 0.03 -4.28
CA THR A 47 -4.56 -0.40 -3.95
C THR A 47 -3.57 0.65 -4.46
N PHE A 48 -2.39 0.68 -3.85
CA PHE A 48 -1.32 1.57 -4.24
C PHE A 48 -0.19 0.77 -4.88
N MET A 49 0.58 1.43 -5.70
CA MET A 49 1.79 0.88 -6.31
C MET A 49 2.85 1.96 -6.35
N ASP A 50 4.03 1.66 -5.83
CA ASP A 50 5.17 2.57 -5.95
C ASP A 50 5.77 2.45 -7.36
N ASN A 51 6.23 3.56 -7.91
CA ASN A 51 6.66 3.67 -9.30
C ASN A 51 7.96 2.93 -9.63
N ASP A 52 8.67 2.45 -8.63
CA ASP A 52 9.87 1.65 -8.74
C ASP A 52 9.65 0.14 -8.55
N ASP A 53 8.41 -0.29 -8.34
CA ASP A 53 8.01 -1.67 -8.09
C ASP A 53 7.22 -2.28 -9.27
N TYR A 54 6.88 -3.56 -9.20
CA TYR A 54 6.05 -4.23 -10.21
C TYR A 54 5.28 -5.43 -9.66
N TRP A 55 4.24 -5.84 -10.38
CA TRP A 55 3.51 -7.09 -10.14
C TRP A 55 4.06 -8.20 -11.04
N SER A 56 4.32 -9.36 -10.46
CA SER A 56 4.91 -10.50 -11.16
C SER A 56 3.89 -11.54 -11.64
N ASP A 57 2.65 -11.45 -11.17
CA ASP A 57 1.57 -12.36 -11.50
C ASP A 57 0.43 -11.59 -12.18
N PRO A 58 0.17 -11.81 -13.48
CA PRO A 58 -0.89 -11.13 -14.21
C PRO A 58 -2.30 -11.52 -13.76
N ASP A 59 -2.47 -12.69 -13.12
CA ASP A 59 -3.76 -13.22 -12.69
C ASP A 59 -4.10 -12.84 -11.24
N ALA A 60 -3.15 -12.26 -10.49
CA ALA A 60 -3.31 -11.93 -9.07
C ALA A 60 -4.56 -11.08 -8.80
N LEU A 61 -4.82 -10.07 -9.63
CA LEU A 61 -5.99 -9.20 -9.45
C LEU A 61 -7.30 -9.97 -9.65
N CYS A 62 -7.37 -10.86 -10.63
CA CYS A 62 -8.55 -11.71 -10.86
C CYS A 62 -8.81 -12.64 -9.67
N ASP A 63 -7.77 -13.22 -9.09
CA ASP A 63 -7.91 -14.08 -7.92
C ASP A 63 -8.34 -13.27 -6.67
N ILE A 64 -7.78 -12.08 -6.47
CA ILE A 64 -8.18 -11.19 -5.35
C ILE A 64 -9.63 -10.74 -5.51
N ILE A 65 -10.10 -10.43 -6.73
CA ILE A 65 -11.50 -10.06 -6.98
C ILE A 65 -12.45 -11.20 -6.60
N LYS A 66 -12.08 -12.48 -6.83
CA LYS A 66 -12.89 -13.62 -6.38
C LYS A 66 -13.01 -13.64 -4.86
N VAL A 67 -11.89 -13.46 -4.14
CA VAL A 67 -11.89 -13.37 -2.67
C VAL A 67 -12.80 -12.21 -2.20
N ILE A 68 -12.68 -11.05 -2.81
CA ILE A 68 -13.52 -9.88 -2.49
C ILE A 68 -15.00 -10.18 -2.72
N SER A 69 -15.34 -10.83 -3.84
CA SER A 69 -16.73 -11.15 -4.18
C SER A 69 -17.38 -12.16 -3.24
N GLU A 70 -16.58 -13.03 -2.62
CA GLU A 70 -17.05 -14.06 -1.69
C GLU A 70 -17.20 -13.54 -0.26
N THR A 71 -16.33 -12.62 0.18
CA THR A 71 -16.21 -12.26 1.60
C THR A 71 -16.49 -10.79 1.90
N GLU A 72 -16.51 -9.95 0.88
CA GLU A 72 -16.72 -8.48 0.96
C GLU A 72 -15.91 -7.81 2.10
N PRO A 73 -14.59 -8.01 2.16
CA PRO A 73 -13.78 -7.50 3.25
C PRO A 73 -13.64 -5.97 3.18
N ASP A 74 -13.31 -5.35 4.30
CA ASP A 74 -12.91 -3.94 4.29
C ASP A 74 -11.48 -3.78 3.79
N VAL A 75 -10.63 -4.79 4.07
CA VAL A 75 -9.22 -4.81 3.68
C VAL A 75 -8.79 -6.22 3.27
N VAL A 76 -8.20 -6.34 2.08
CA VAL A 76 -7.40 -7.52 1.70
C VAL A 76 -5.94 -7.18 1.91
N MET A 77 -5.23 -8.01 2.65
CA MET A 77 -3.79 -7.88 2.88
C MET A 77 -3.03 -8.98 2.16
N HIS A 78 -1.81 -8.70 1.76
CA HIS A 78 -0.92 -9.69 1.15
C HIS A 78 0.55 -9.46 1.54
N ALA A 79 1.35 -10.50 1.40
CA ALA A 79 2.80 -10.38 1.50
C ALA A 79 3.39 -9.93 0.14
N ASN A 80 4.65 -9.50 0.19
CA ASN A 80 5.41 -9.12 -1.00
C ASN A 80 6.68 -9.93 -1.13
N MET A 81 7.19 -10.04 -2.34
CA MET A 81 8.56 -10.46 -2.63
C MET A 81 9.50 -9.25 -2.56
N VAL A 82 10.77 -9.50 -2.28
CA VAL A 82 11.83 -8.47 -2.32
C VAL A 82 12.83 -8.87 -3.39
N TYR A 83 13.00 -8.04 -4.41
CA TYR A 83 14.02 -8.19 -5.43
C TYR A 83 15.20 -7.26 -5.16
N TRP A 84 16.37 -7.85 -4.87
CA TRP A 84 17.64 -7.14 -4.71
C TRP A 84 18.31 -6.99 -6.07
N GLN A 85 18.27 -5.80 -6.64
CA GLN A 85 18.79 -5.54 -7.98
C GLN A 85 20.32 -5.69 -8.04
N ASP A 86 21.04 -5.22 -7.04
CA ASP A 86 22.49 -5.33 -6.90
C ASP A 86 22.99 -6.78 -6.82
N LYS A 87 22.13 -7.69 -6.34
CA LYS A 87 22.46 -9.12 -6.15
C LYS A 87 21.73 -10.04 -7.12
N ASN A 88 20.90 -9.48 -8.00
CA ASN A 88 20.02 -10.23 -8.90
C ASN A 88 19.30 -11.40 -8.16
N ARG A 89 18.73 -11.10 -6.98
CA ARG A 89 18.14 -12.10 -6.09
C ARG A 89 16.74 -11.70 -5.64
N THR A 90 15.78 -12.62 -5.82
CA THR A 90 14.43 -12.49 -5.26
C THR A 90 14.30 -13.29 -3.96
N VAL A 91 13.76 -12.67 -2.93
CA VAL A 91 13.41 -13.29 -1.65
C VAL A 91 11.89 -13.34 -1.56
N LYS A 92 11.35 -14.55 -1.37
CA LYS A 92 9.92 -14.75 -1.14
C LYS A 92 9.59 -14.64 0.35
N PRO A 93 8.38 -14.16 0.70
CA PRO A 93 7.93 -14.15 2.10
C PRO A 93 7.71 -15.58 2.61
N SER A 94 7.66 -15.73 3.93
CA SER A 94 7.16 -16.96 4.55
C SER A 94 5.66 -17.14 4.24
N SER A 95 5.21 -18.38 4.19
CA SER A 95 3.77 -18.67 4.10
C SER A 95 3.06 -18.20 5.39
N PHE A 96 1.82 -17.75 5.21
CA PHE A 96 0.97 -17.34 6.33
C PHE A 96 -0.36 -18.07 6.25
N ASP A 97 -0.85 -18.57 7.37
CA ASP A 97 -2.14 -19.23 7.44
C ASP A 97 -3.27 -18.18 7.42
N ARG A 98 -3.94 -18.06 6.28
CA ARG A 98 -5.04 -17.11 6.09
C ARG A 98 -6.18 -17.28 7.09
N THR A 99 -6.40 -18.48 7.63
CA THR A 99 -7.49 -18.74 8.60
C THR A 99 -7.31 -17.99 9.91
N LEU A 100 -6.09 -17.48 10.18
CA LEU A 100 -5.80 -16.62 11.32
C LEU A 100 -6.32 -15.18 11.15
N VAL A 101 -6.76 -14.82 9.95
CA VAL A 101 -7.28 -13.48 9.61
C VAL A 101 -8.70 -13.58 9.07
N SER A 102 -8.91 -14.43 8.06
CA SER A 102 -10.19 -14.57 7.36
C SER A 102 -11.32 -14.97 8.30
N GLY A 103 -12.40 -14.19 8.30
CA GLY A 103 -13.56 -14.40 9.17
C GLY A 103 -13.34 -14.10 10.66
N LYS A 104 -12.20 -13.54 11.05
CA LYS A 104 -11.90 -13.15 12.43
C LYS A 104 -12.36 -11.73 12.72
N LYS A 105 -12.65 -11.45 14.00
CA LYS A 105 -12.87 -10.09 14.49
C LYS A 105 -11.58 -9.28 14.34
N ARG A 106 -11.69 -7.97 14.12
CA ARG A 106 -10.56 -7.05 13.96
C ARG A 106 -9.41 -7.31 14.93
N LYS A 107 -9.70 -7.35 16.23
CA LYS A 107 -8.67 -7.56 17.26
C LYS A 107 -7.89 -8.86 17.04
N GLU A 108 -8.59 -9.97 16.82
CA GLU A 108 -7.97 -11.29 16.62
C GLU A 108 -7.13 -11.34 15.35
N ALA A 109 -7.65 -10.77 14.24
CA ALA A 109 -6.95 -10.71 12.96
C ALA A 109 -5.67 -9.87 13.08
N VAL A 110 -5.75 -8.67 13.65
CA VAL A 110 -4.60 -7.77 13.81
C VAL A 110 -3.55 -8.36 14.75
N GLU A 111 -3.96 -8.93 15.89
CA GLU A 111 -3.04 -9.61 16.80
C GLU A 111 -2.32 -10.79 16.14
N SER A 112 -3.01 -11.57 15.32
CA SER A 112 -2.42 -12.69 14.59
C SER A 112 -1.37 -12.22 13.59
N LEU A 113 -1.67 -11.15 12.84
CA LEU A 113 -0.73 -10.52 11.90
C LEU A 113 0.50 -9.97 12.61
N ILE A 114 0.32 -9.32 13.77
CA ILE A 114 1.45 -8.80 14.58
C ILE A 114 2.32 -9.95 15.08
N LYS A 115 1.72 -11.00 15.68
CA LYS A 115 2.44 -12.16 16.21
C LYS A 115 3.23 -12.90 15.14
N ALA A 116 2.70 -12.96 13.92
CA ALA A 116 3.37 -13.59 12.77
C ALA A 116 4.41 -12.67 12.09
N GLY A 117 4.52 -11.39 12.49
CA GLY A 117 5.36 -10.41 11.81
C GLY A 117 4.88 -10.05 10.40
N MET A 118 3.59 -10.26 10.12
CA MET A 118 2.98 -10.07 8.79
C MET A 118 2.20 -8.76 8.66
N LEU A 119 2.00 -8.01 9.76
CA LEU A 119 1.40 -6.69 9.71
C LEU A 119 2.40 -5.68 9.13
N SER A 120 2.29 -5.44 7.84
CA SER A 120 3.08 -4.40 7.16
C SER A 120 2.44 -3.03 7.34
N VAL A 121 3.25 -2.01 7.55
CA VAL A 121 2.82 -0.59 7.57
C VAL A 121 2.86 0.06 6.19
N THR A 122 3.13 -0.69 5.12
CA THR A 122 3.14 -0.19 3.75
C THR A 122 1.74 -0.26 3.12
N VAL A 123 1.34 0.76 2.39
CA VAL A 123 0.00 0.83 1.77
C VAL A 123 -0.14 -0.09 0.56
N TRP A 124 0.93 -0.33 -0.17
CA TRP A 124 0.94 -1.17 -1.37
C TRP A 124 0.80 -2.68 -1.11
N THR A 125 0.79 -3.12 0.16
CA THR A 125 0.44 -4.50 0.55
C THR A 125 -1.04 -4.68 0.88
N LYS A 126 -1.88 -3.75 0.46
CA LYS A 126 -3.30 -3.75 0.82
C LYS A 126 -4.19 -3.32 -0.35
N LEU A 127 -5.37 -3.94 -0.41
CA LEU A 127 -6.50 -3.41 -1.14
C LEU A 127 -7.54 -3.00 -0.10
N VAL A 128 -7.98 -1.75 -0.14
CA VAL A 128 -8.88 -1.18 0.88
C VAL A 128 -10.16 -0.72 0.21
N LYS A 129 -11.28 -1.04 0.83
CA LYS A 129 -12.62 -0.67 0.34
C LYS A 129 -12.74 0.85 0.23
N THR A 130 -13.15 1.34 -0.93
CA THR A 130 -13.22 2.78 -1.22
C THR A 130 -14.20 3.51 -0.30
N SER A 131 -15.33 2.86 0.05
CA SER A 131 -16.29 3.43 1.00
C SER A 131 -15.67 3.67 2.37
N LEU A 132 -14.87 2.73 2.90
CA LEU A 132 -14.15 2.90 4.17
C LEU A 132 -13.23 4.12 4.15
N ILE A 133 -12.49 4.31 3.04
CA ILE A 133 -11.59 5.45 2.89
C ILE A 133 -12.37 6.77 2.91
N ARG A 134 -13.50 6.83 2.22
CA ARG A 134 -14.31 8.04 2.09
C ARG A 134 -15.11 8.38 3.35
N GLU A 135 -15.72 7.38 3.98
CA GLU A 135 -16.54 7.55 5.20
C GLU A 135 -15.71 8.03 6.40
N HIS A 136 -14.42 7.71 6.43
CA HIS A 136 -13.52 8.04 7.52
C HIS A 136 -12.39 9.01 7.15
N ASP A 137 -12.52 9.71 6.01
CA ASP A 137 -11.54 10.71 5.55
C ASP A 137 -10.08 10.21 5.62
N LEU A 138 -9.86 8.96 5.17
CA LEU A 138 -8.54 8.34 5.21
C LEU A 138 -7.62 8.91 4.12
N TYR A 139 -7.24 10.18 4.25
CA TYR A 139 -6.25 10.84 3.42
C TYR A 139 -4.89 10.83 4.09
N PHE A 140 -3.81 10.84 3.30
CA PHE A 140 -2.44 10.91 3.81
C PHE A 140 -2.15 12.29 4.39
N LYS A 141 -1.56 12.35 5.57
CA LYS A 141 -1.08 13.61 6.16
C LYS A 141 0.09 14.14 5.33
N LYS A 142 0.00 15.40 4.89
CA LYS A 142 1.05 16.05 4.10
C LYS A 142 2.16 16.55 5.03
N GLY A 143 3.41 16.55 4.52
CA GLY A 143 4.55 17.14 5.20
C GLY A 143 5.15 16.31 6.31
N ILE A 144 4.65 15.12 6.58
CA ILE A 144 5.26 14.16 7.52
C ILE A 144 6.00 13.05 6.78
N ARG A 145 6.98 12.43 7.44
CA ARG A 145 7.54 11.15 7.07
C ARG A 145 6.77 10.04 7.78
N ASN A 146 6.86 8.82 7.24
CA ASN A 146 6.07 7.67 7.72
C ASN A 146 4.55 7.91 7.61
N GLU A 147 4.13 8.66 6.61
CA GLU A 147 2.73 8.93 6.29
C GLU A 147 1.91 7.65 6.12
N GLU A 148 2.56 6.58 5.66
CA GLU A 148 1.93 5.26 5.53
C GLU A 148 1.60 4.66 6.90
N THR A 149 2.50 4.78 7.88
CA THR A 149 2.27 4.29 9.24
C THR A 149 1.05 4.96 9.87
N ASP A 150 0.93 6.30 9.74
CA ASP A 150 -0.24 7.05 10.18
C ASP A 150 -1.52 6.58 9.45
N TRP A 151 -1.45 6.46 8.13
CA TRP A 151 -2.59 6.06 7.32
C TRP A 151 -3.07 4.64 7.68
N ILE A 152 -2.14 3.68 7.81
CA ILE A 152 -2.45 2.29 8.21
C ILE A 152 -3.03 2.23 9.62
N ALA A 153 -2.49 2.99 10.57
CA ALA A 153 -3.04 3.03 11.94
C ALA A 153 -4.52 3.48 11.92
N ARG A 154 -4.84 4.54 11.19
CA ARG A 154 -6.24 5.00 11.04
C ARG A 154 -7.11 3.99 10.32
N MET A 155 -6.63 3.38 9.25
CA MET A 155 -7.34 2.33 8.53
C MET A 155 -7.68 1.14 9.44
N LEU A 156 -6.73 0.69 10.29
CA LEU A 156 -6.94 -0.41 11.24
C LEU A 156 -7.96 -0.09 12.34
N ILE A 157 -8.15 1.19 12.69
CA ILE A 157 -9.16 1.62 13.66
C ILE A 157 -10.58 1.42 13.12
N TYR A 158 -10.80 1.64 11.82
CA TYR A 158 -12.12 1.64 11.21
C TYR A 158 -12.47 0.34 10.49
N ALA A 159 -11.50 -0.38 9.96
CA ALA A 159 -11.73 -1.64 9.27
C ALA A 159 -12.14 -2.75 10.26
N GLU A 160 -13.17 -3.52 9.92
CA GLU A 160 -13.69 -4.62 10.75
C GLU A 160 -13.45 -6.00 10.12
N ARG A 161 -13.48 -6.10 8.78
CA ARG A 161 -13.38 -7.36 8.05
C ARG A 161 -12.07 -7.39 7.26
N PHE A 162 -11.24 -8.37 7.58
CA PHE A 162 -9.94 -8.55 6.96
C PHE A 162 -9.88 -9.88 6.22
N GLU A 163 -9.21 -9.87 5.07
CA GLU A 163 -8.83 -11.07 4.34
C GLU A 163 -7.33 -11.08 4.08
N TRP A 164 -6.78 -12.27 3.92
CA TRP A 164 -5.40 -12.48 3.55
C TRP A 164 -5.32 -13.21 2.21
N TYR A 165 -4.58 -12.61 1.26
CA TYR A 165 -4.23 -13.24 0.00
C TYR A 165 -2.81 -13.80 0.11
N ASP A 166 -2.67 -15.13 0.01
CA ASP A 166 -1.44 -15.86 0.36
C ASP A 166 -0.45 -16.07 -0.81
N LYS A 167 -0.81 -15.65 -2.04
CA LYS A 167 0.10 -15.68 -3.17
C LYS A 167 0.81 -14.33 -3.32
N PRO A 168 2.13 -14.22 -3.06
CA PRO A 168 2.84 -12.97 -3.21
C PRO A 168 3.02 -12.64 -4.70
N PHE A 169 2.54 -11.48 -5.12
CA PHE A 169 2.61 -11.00 -6.49
C PHE A 169 3.28 -9.64 -6.62
N TYR A 170 3.30 -8.85 -5.57
CA TYR A 170 3.98 -7.56 -5.52
C TYR A 170 5.47 -7.76 -5.30
N VAL A 171 6.30 -7.15 -6.13
CA VAL A 171 7.75 -7.23 -6.06
C VAL A 171 8.33 -5.87 -5.70
N TYR A 172 8.76 -5.75 -4.44
CA TYR A 172 9.46 -4.58 -3.94
C TYR A 172 10.93 -4.61 -4.38
N ARG A 173 11.36 -3.63 -5.17
CA ARG A 173 12.73 -3.53 -5.66
C ARG A 173 13.63 -2.80 -4.67
N LYS A 174 14.79 -3.38 -4.38
CA LYS A 174 15.86 -2.83 -3.53
C LYS A 174 17.20 -2.80 -4.25
N GLY A 175 18.14 -2.01 -3.71
CA GLY A 175 19.50 -1.96 -4.22
C GLY A 175 19.67 -1.07 -5.45
N HIS A 176 18.76 -0.14 -5.70
CA HIS A 176 18.93 0.92 -6.70
C HIS A 176 19.29 2.24 -6.01
N GLU A 177 20.14 3.05 -6.67
CA GLU A 177 20.76 4.25 -6.06
C GLU A 177 19.76 5.36 -5.68
N THR A 178 18.61 5.42 -6.36
CA THR A 178 17.60 6.47 -6.19
C THR A 178 16.55 6.17 -5.12
N ALA A 179 16.59 5.00 -4.47
CA ALA A 179 15.62 4.60 -3.47
C ALA A 179 15.59 5.57 -2.27
N GLN A 180 14.42 6.08 -1.90
CA GLN A 180 14.25 6.92 -0.70
C GLN A 180 14.71 6.20 0.58
N THR A 181 14.53 4.88 0.65
CA THR A 181 14.94 4.03 1.77
C THR A 181 16.46 3.90 1.93
N SER A 182 17.26 4.29 0.93
CA SER A 182 18.73 4.34 1.02
C SER A 182 19.22 5.59 1.77
N GLN A 183 18.38 6.58 2.01
CA GLN A 183 18.76 7.79 2.73
C GLN A 183 18.90 7.52 4.23
N LYS A 184 19.94 8.10 4.86
CA LYS A 184 20.15 8.02 6.31
C LYS A 184 18.93 8.62 7.05
N MET A 185 18.46 7.93 8.08
CA MET A 185 17.41 8.41 8.96
C MET A 185 17.82 9.74 9.62
N LYS A 186 16.96 10.75 9.52
CA LYS A 186 17.17 12.07 10.13
C LYS A 186 16.29 12.22 11.37
N TYR A 187 16.70 13.09 12.30
CA TYR A 187 16.02 13.30 13.59
C TYR A 187 14.51 13.59 13.45
N TYR A 188 14.10 14.42 12.48
CA TYR A 188 12.69 14.74 12.26
C TYR A 188 11.85 13.50 11.89
N MET A 189 12.42 12.52 11.19
CA MET A 189 11.72 11.27 10.82
C MET A 189 11.38 10.43 12.05
N VAL A 190 12.26 10.43 13.06
CA VAL A 190 12.03 9.76 14.34
C VAL A 190 10.95 10.50 15.14
N ASN A 191 10.95 11.82 15.09
CA ASN A 191 9.97 12.66 15.77
C ASN A 191 8.57 12.51 15.17
N ASP A 192 8.44 12.40 13.85
CA ASP A 192 7.17 12.14 13.19
C ASP A 192 6.58 10.79 13.62
N LEU A 193 7.41 9.72 13.64
CA LEU A 193 6.98 8.41 14.12
C LEU A 193 6.55 8.45 15.60
N LYS A 194 7.29 9.14 16.45
CA LYS A 194 6.93 9.35 17.86
C LYS A 194 5.56 10.03 18.00
N ASN A 195 5.30 11.10 17.23
CA ASN A 195 4.04 11.82 17.26
C ASN A 195 2.87 10.93 16.80
N ILE A 196 3.05 10.12 15.76
CA ILE A 196 2.07 9.14 15.31
C ILE A 196 1.74 8.16 16.44
N ILE A 197 2.75 7.59 17.09
CA ILE A 197 2.54 6.66 18.22
C ILE A 197 1.76 7.33 19.34
N ILE A 198 2.13 8.55 19.75
CA ILE A 198 1.44 9.28 20.82
C ILE A 198 -0.02 9.53 20.46
N GLU A 199 -0.31 9.92 19.22
CA GLU A 199 -1.68 10.23 18.76
C GLU A 199 -2.63 9.04 18.88
N TYR A 200 -2.13 7.80 18.67
CA TYR A 200 -2.97 6.59 18.66
C TYR A 200 -2.83 5.69 19.90
N THR A 201 -2.10 6.13 20.92
CA THR A 201 -1.97 5.41 22.21
C THR A 201 -2.70 6.09 23.38
N GLN A 202 -3.34 7.23 23.14
CA GLN A 202 -4.22 7.92 24.08
C GLN A 202 -5.67 7.49 23.88
#